data_afcaf693da771d7ee9d71915d110f9b0
#
_entry.id   afcaf693da771d7ee9d71915d110f9b0
#
_cell.length_a   1.000
_cell.length_b   1.000
_cell.length_c   1.000
_cell.angle_alpha   90.00
_cell.angle_beta   90.00
_cell.angle_gamma   90.00
#
_symmetry.space_group_name_H-M   'P 1'
#
loop_
_entity.id
_entity.type
_entity.pdbx_description
1 polymer ?
#
loop_
_entity_poly.entity_id
_entity_poly.type
_entity_poly.pdbx_seq_one_letter_code
_entity_poly.pdbx_strand_id
1 'polypeptide(L)'
;MFDFKEEICSHMPFIAYGEAPDFEPKAFCCLMLNGKWKLHHFYNGKWERVNTGLPDDATECSPTAEWKGDKWHLSFIAGGFGDDRRYYLYRIDDLNNPIAEKVCLADVGFIWKNQIVYATRGGELSISGVRGTKNFHFNDVEWLYRVSYNPDNPHELLISGQKKGGYIFSWIFNPSKKYLYDLSDNGDVAYKAALFNGKCYYAKRGNGGFEDRHIVMAQNLRISELSYDDIVGNSQEANSPSMLKMLQNFTNATFRWASAGFKIADDETLAKRQAICDTCQYWKASARLGMGKCLKCGCTSLKLKFDTEKCPVGKW
;
A
#
# COMPACT_ATOMS: atom_id res chain seq x y z
N MET A 1 -6.49 -28.43 4.15
CA MET A 1 -7.43 -27.28 4.01
C MET A 1 -7.41 -26.55 5.34
N PHE A 2 -7.05 -25.29 5.37
CA PHE A 2 -7.00 -24.53 6.62
C PHE A 2 -8.43 -24.31 7.12
N ASP A 3 -8.68 -24.67 8.38
CA ASP A 3 -9.93 -24.30 9.06
C ASP A 3 -9.70 -23.00 9.83
N PHE A 4 -10.11 -21.88 9.24
CA PHE A 4 -9.96 -20.55 9.84
C PHE A 4 -11.13 -20.16 10.74
N LYS A 5 -12.11 -21.05 10.97
CA LYS A 5 -13.37 -20.71 11.65
C LYS A 5 -13.22 -20.28 13.10
N GLU A 6 -12.13 -20.68 13.75
CA GLU A 6 -11.91 -20.42 15.17
C GLU A 6 -10.84 -19.38 15.44
N GLU A 7 -10.16 -18.86 14.39
CA GLU A 7 -9.06 -17.92 14.57
C GLU A 7 -9.54 -16.47 14.60
N ILE A 8 -9.22 -15.76 15.67
CA ILE A 8 -9.48 -14.32 15.80
C ILE A 8 -8.32 -13.55 15.19
N CYS A 9 -8.59 -12.75 14.16
CA CYS A 9 -7.57 -11.96 13.51
C CYS A 9 -8.03 -10.52 13.21
N SER A 10 -7.09 -9.57 13.18
CA SER A 10 -7.37 -8.16 12.87
C SER A 10 -7.81 -7.95 11.43
N HIS A 11 -7.23 -8.77 10.57
CA HIS A 11 -7.39 -8.69 9.13
C HIS A 11 -7.46 -10.11 8.61
N MET A 12 -8.07 -10.26 7.42
CA MET A 12 -8.06 -11.54 6.74
C MET A 12 -6.63 -12.10 6.70
N PRO A 13 -6.44 -13.39 7.03
CA PRO A 13 -5.19 -14.03 6.75
C PRO A 13 -4.92 -13.90 5.26
N PHE A 14 -3.72 -13.54 4.93
CA PHE A 14 -3.24 -13.71 3.59
C PHE A 14 -2.90 -15.18 3.41
N ILE A 15 -3.66 -15.87 2.58
CA ILE A 15 -3.31 -17.24 2.20
C ILE A 15 -2.15 -17.11 1.23
N ALA A 16 -0.98 -17.58 1.65
CA ALA A 16 0.21 -17.53 0.85
C ALA A 16 -0.04 -18.23 -0.50
N TYR A 17 0.28 -17.54 -1.57
CA TYR A 17 0.09 -18.03 -2.92
C TYR A 17 1.44 -18.27 -3.57
N GLY A 18 1.59 -19.44 -4.19
CA GLY A 18 2.79 -19.86 -4.89
C GLY A 18 3.06 -21.33 -4.67
N GLU A 19 3.99 -21.88 -5.42
CA GLU A 19 4.43 -23.28 -5.33
C GLU A 19 5.42 -23.45 -4.17
N ALA A 20 5.15 -22.84 -3.02
CA ALA A 20 5.98 -23.05 -1.83
C ALA A 20 5.93 -24.52 -1.42
N PRO A 21 7.09 -25.14 -1.11
CA PRO A 21 7.17 -26.53 -0.66
C PRO A 21 6.29 -26.79 0.57
N ASP A 22 5.92 -28.06 0.78
CA ASP A 22 5.01 -28.43 1.89
C ASP A 22 5.58 -28.16 3.29
N PHE A 23 6.90 -28.08 3.42
CA PHE A 23 7.57 -27.73 4.66
C PHE A 23 7.63 -26.21 4.93
N GLU A 24 7.07 -25.37 4.05
CA GLU A 24 7.02 -23.93 4.22
C GLU A 24 5.64 -23.46 4.73
N PRO A 25 5.59 -22.31 5.42
CA PRO A 25 4.32 -21.70 5.80
C PRO A 25 3.39 -21.51 4.62
N LYS A 26 2.09 -21.73 4.82
CA LYS A 26 1.08 -21.58 3.76
C LYS A 26 0.13 -20.40 3.98
N ALA A 27 0.14 -19.79 5.16
CA ALA A 27 -0.71 -18.65 5.47
C ALA A 27 -0.01 -17.68 6.42
N PHE A 28 -0.38 -16.41 6.31
CA PHE A 28 0.09 -15.33 7.16
C PHE A 28 -1.10 -14.50 7.62
N CYS A 29 -1.10 -14.10 8.89
CA CYS A 29 -2.11 -13.20 9.44
C CYS A 29 -1.55 -12.37 10.58
N CYS A 30 -2.33 -11.44 11.11
CA CYS A 30 -1.99 -10.72 12.33
C CYS A 30 -2.95 -11.14 13.44
N LEU A 31 -2.42 -11.76 14.49
CA LEU A 31 -3.16 -12.18 15.67
C LEU A 31 -2.91 -11.21 16.83
N MET A 32 -3.88 -11.15 17.75
CA MET A 32 -3.76 -10.33 18.96
C MET A 32 -2.78 -10.98 19.95
N LEU A 33 -1.75 -10.23 20.33
CA LEU A 33 -0.79 -10.62 21.35
C LEU A 33 -0.55 -9.43 22.28
N ASN A 34 -0.86 -9.60 23.58
CA ASN A 34 -0.68 -8.55 24.59
C ASN A 34 -1.32 -7.20 24.20
N GLY A 35 -2.53 -7.23 23.65
CA GLY A 35 -3.26 -6.01 23.22
C GLY A 35 -2.75 -5.35 21.94
N LYS A 36 -1.86 -5.98 21.21
CA LYS A 36 -1.33 -5.52 19.91
C LYS A 36 -1.46 -6.59 18.84
N TRP A 37 -1.73 -6.17 17.63
CA TRP A 37 -1.73 -7.05 16.49
C TRP A 37 -0.29 -7.35 16.07
N LYS A 38 0.03 -8.64 15.90
CA LYS A 38 1.37 -9.13 15.57
C LYS A 38 1.33 -10.11 14.41
N LEU A 39 2.31 -10.03 13.53
CA LEU A 39 2.44 -10.90 12.36
C LEU A 39 2.74 -12.35 12.79
N HIS A 40 1.97 -13.28 12.23
CA HIS A 40 2.12 -14.72 12.43
C HIS A 40 2.11 -15.44 11.09
N HIS A 41 2.71 -16.60 11.06
CA HIS A 41 2.59 -17.56 9.97
C HIS A 41 1.96 -18.86 10.47
N PHE A 42 1.25 -19.58 9.58
CA PHE A 42 0.70 -20.90 9.87
C PHE A 42 1.66 -21.95 9.37
N TYR A 43 2.22 -22.74 10.31
CA TYR A 43 3.17 -23.80 10.02
C TYR A 43 2.93 -24.99 10.96
N ASN A 44 3.00 -26.22 10.43
CA ASN A 44 2.80 -27.46 11.20
C ASN A 44 1.53 -27.47 12.07
N GLY A 45 0.42 -26.95 11.53
CA GLY A 45 -0.87 -26.98 12.22
C GLY A 45 -1.06 -25.91 13.30
N LYS A 46 -0.14 -24.98 13.47
CA LYS A 46 -0.23 -23.89 14.46
C LYS A 46 0.22 -22.55 13.91
N TRP A 47 -0.26 -21.47 14.55
CA TRP A 47 0.21 -20.13 14.31
C TRP A 47 1.45 -19.84 15.13
N GLU A 48 2.51 -19.38 14.49
CA GLU A 48 3.76 -18.97 15.12
C GLU A 48 4.06 -17.51 14.79
N ARG A 49 4.53 -16.75 15.80
CA ARG A 49 4.88 -15.34 15.62
C ARG A 49 6.09 -15.20 14.69
N VAL A 50 6.01 -14.27 13.74
CA VAL A 50 7.16 -13.81 12.97
C VAL A 50 7.86 -12.72 13.78
N ASN A 51 9.12 -12.92 14.12
CA ASN A 51 9.91 -11.91 14.83
C ASN A 51 10.42 -10.85 13.84
N THR A 52 9.63 -9.81 13.61
CA THR A 52 9.90 -8.75 12.64
C THR A 52 11.02 -7.79 13.03
N GLY A 53 11.55 -7.88 14.26
CA GLY A 53 12.50 -6.92 14.82
C GLY A 53 11.90 -5.55 15.16
N LEU A 54 10.59 -5.37 14.98
CA LEU A 54 9.90 -4.15 15.39
C LEU A 54 9.64 -4.13 16.90
N PRO A 55 9.50 -2.92 17.52
CA PRO A 55 9.18 -2.79 18.94
C PRO A 55 7.92 -3.55 19.35
N ASP A 56 7.86 -3.99 20.61
CA ASP A 56 6.72 -4.77 21.12
C ASP A 56 5.41 -3.98 21.15
N ASP A 57 5.46 -2.66 21.26
CA ASP A 57 4.30 -1.77 21.19
C ASP A 57 3.85 -1.45 19.76
N ALA A 58 4.58 -1.87 18.73
CA ALA A 58 4.16 -1.73 17.33
C ALA A 58 2.89 -2.56 17.05
N THR A 59 1.98 -1.98 16.28
CA THR A 59 0.84 -2.70 15.69
C THR A 59 1.19 -3.10 14.28
N GLU A 60 1.07 -4.38 13.95
CA GLU A 60 1.34 -4.97 12.63
C GLU A 60 0.03 -5.44 12.01
N CYS A 61 -0.21 -5.16 10.73
CA CYS A 61 -1.46 -5.54 10.08
C CYS A 61 -1.32 -5.69 8.56
N SER A 62 -2.36 -6.22 7.92
CA SER A 62 -2.49 -6.37 6.46
C SER A 62 -1.30 -7.08 5.80
N PRO A 63 -0.91 -8.28 6.26
CA PRO A 63 0.20 -9.00 5.65
C PRO A 63 -0.14 -9.43 4.23
N THR A 64 0.88 -9.45 3.38
CA THR A 64 0.85 -10.00 2.02
C THR A 64 2.15 -10.73 1.78
N ALA A 65 2.10 -11.90 1.15
CA ALA A 65 3.26 -12.75 0.93
C ALA A 65 3.38 -13.21 -0.52
N GLU A 66 4.59 -13.32 -1.01
CA GLU A 66 4.95 -13.84 -2.33
C GLU A 66 6.06 -14.87 -2.18
N TRP A 67 5.87 -16.09 -2.72
CA TRP A 67 6.93 -17.08 -2.84
C TRP A 67 7.75 -16.79 -4.10
N LYS A 68 9.05 -16.53 -3.95
CA LYS A 68 9.91 -16.18 -5.05
C LYS A 68 11.37 -16.52 -4.75
N GLY A 69 12.02 -17.22 -5.69
CA GLY A 69 13.42 -17.55 -5.55
C GLY A 69 13.72 -18.38 -4.30
N ASP A 70 12.91 -19.43 -4.05
CA ASP A 70 13.03 -20.38 -2.93
C ASP A 70 12.81 -19.82 -1.52
N LYS A 71 12.20 -18.62 -1.39
CA LYS A 71 11.86 -18.03 -0.10
C LYS A 71 10.62 -17.15 -0.13
N TRP A 72 10.10 -16.87 1.05
CA TRP A 72 9.00 -15.95 1.25
C TRP A 72 9.48 -14.50 1.31
N HIS A 73 8.81 -13.66 0.53
CA HIS A 73 8.86 -12.21 0.63
C HIS A 73 7.54 -11.71 1.21
N LEU A 74 7.60 -11.03 2.33
CA LEU A 74 6.42 -10.48 2.98
C LEU A 74 6.41 -8.96 2.88
N SER A 75 5.21 -8.41 2.84
CA SER A 75 4.98 -7.00 3.11
C SER A 75 3.80 -6.84 4.06
N PHE A 76 3.84 -5.85 4.92
CA PHE A 76 2.81 -5.58 5.91
C PHE A 76 2.84 -4.13 6.36
N ILE A 77 1.76 -3.67 6.94
CA ILE A 77 1.68 -2.34 7.53
C ILE A 77 2.01 -2.43 9.00
N ALA A 78 2.88 -1.54 9.48
CA ALA A 78 3.13 -1.42 10.91
C ALA A 78 3.30 0.04 11.34
N GLY A 79 2.98 0.33 12.60
CA GLY A 79 3.10 1.66 13.16
C GLY A 79 2.50 1.78 14.56
N GLY A 80 2.28 3.03 14.99
CA GLY A 80 1.66 3.34 16.27
C GLY A 80 2.55 3.07 17.47
N PHE A 81 3.89 3.11 17.32
CA PHE A 81 4.87 2.89 18.37
C PHE A 81 5.77 4.12 18.59
N GLY A 82 6.29 4.26 19.80
CA GLY A 82 7.06 5.42 20.21
C GLY A 82 6.25 6.73 20.06
N ASP A 83 6.94 7.80 19.69
CA ASP A 83 6.33 9.11 19.43
C ASP A 83 5.73 9.24 18.04
N ASP A 84 6.10 8.34 17.10
CA ASP A 84 5.59 8.32 15.73
C ASP A 84 4.30 7.49 15.65
N ARG A 85 3.15 8.16 15.59
CA ARG A 85 1.83 7.52 15.48
C ARG A 85 1.44 7.14 14.06
N ARG A 86 2.30 7.37 13.08
CA ARG A 86 2.04 7.06 11.67
C ARG A 86 2.25 5.57 11.39
N TYR A 87 1.64 5.12 10.29
CA TYR A 87 1.80 3.78 9.77
C TYR A 87 2.66 3.78 8.51
N TYR A 88 3.41 2.70 8.33
CA TYR A 88 4.32 2.53 7.21
C TYR A 88 4.19 1.12 6.64
N LEU A 89 4.43 1.02 5.34
CA LEU A 89 4.63 -0.27 4.68
C LEU A 89 6.05 -0.76 4.99
N TYR A 90 6.13 -2.00 5.46
CA TYR A 90 7.38 -2.72 5.71
C TYR A 90 7.47 -3.92 4.78
N ARG A 91 8.67 -4.40 4.55
CA ARG A 91 8.95 -5.67 3.87
C ARG A 91 9.90 -6.54 4.69
N ILE A 92 9.80 -7.85 4.46
CA ILE A 92 10.74 -8.87 4.90
C ILE A 92 11.10 -9.68 3.66
N ASP A 93 12.36 -9.68 3.28
CA ASP A 93 12.84 -10.36 2.07
C ASP A 93 13.29 -11.80 2.33
N ASP A 94 13.35 -12.22 3.59
CA ASP A 94 13.69 -13.59 4.00
C ASP A 94 13.03 -13.93 5.33
N LEU A 95 12.10 -14.86 5.32
CA LEU A 95 11.39 -15.29 6.53
C LEU A 95 12.30 -16.00 7.54
N ASN A 96 13.41 -16.60 7.09
CA ASN A 96 14.40 -17.23 7.97
C ASN A 96 15.24 -16.20 8.74
N ASN A 97 15.31 -14.97 8.22
CA ASN A 97 15.91 -13.83 8.91
C ASN A 97 14.96 -12.61 8.81
N PRO A 98 13.86 -12.58 9.56
CA PRO A 98 12.71 -11.71 9.33
C PRO A 98 12.93 -10.28 9.83
N ILE A 99 13.96 -9.60 9.35
CA ILE A 99 14.20 -8.18 9.66
C ILE A 99 13.31 -7.32 8.78
N ALA A 100 12.42 -6.55 9.40
CA ALA A 100 11.52 -5.67 8.71
C ALA A 100 12.20 -4.37 8.25
N GLU A 101 12.18 -4.10 6.96
CA GLU A 101 12.64 -2.86 6.36
C GLU A 101 11.49 -1.91 6.06
N LYS A 102 11.61 -0.65 6.49
CA LYS A 102 10.63 0.40 6.18
C LYS A 102 10.71 0.82 4.72
N VAL A 103 9.57 0.78 4.00
CA VAL A 103 9.49 1.10 2.58
C VAL A 103 8.93 2.49 2.33
N CYS A 104 7.72 2.79 2.80
CA CYS A 104 7.07 4.09 2.61
C CYS A 104 5.98 4.35 3.64
N LEU A 105 5.54 5.61 3.75
CA LEU A 105 4.35 5.97 4.53
C LEU A 105 3.10 5.40 3.83
N ALA A 106 2.31 4.63 4.56
CA ALA A 106 1.07 4.04 4.06
C ALA A 106 0.16 3.59 5.21
N ASP A 107 -1.14 3.82 5.09
CA ASP A 107 -2.14 3.25 6.01
C ASP A 107 -2.54 1.83 5.59
N VAL A 108 -2.50 1.56 4.29
CA VAL A 108 -2.69 0.23 3.70
C VAL A 108 -1.76 0.06 2.49
N GLY A 109 -1.36 -1.16 2.20
CA GLY A 109 -0.52 -1.44 1.03
C GLY A 109 0.18 -2.78 1.09
N PHE A 110 0.84 -3.13 -0.01
CA PHE A 110 1.61 -4.35 -0.16
C PHE A 110 2.64 -4.22 -1.28
N ILE A 111 3.57 -5.18 -1.36
CA ILE A 111 4.53 -5.30 -2.44
C ILE A 111 4.24 -6.59 -3.21
N TRP A 112 4.16 -6.49 -4.53
CA TRP A 112 3.91 -7.61 -5.42
C TRP A 112 4.61 -7.44 -6.75
N LYS A 113 5.35 -8.45 -7.21
CA LYS A 113 6.09 -8.42 -8.49
C LYS A 113 6.87 -7.14 -8.73
N ASN A 114 7.61 -6.67 -7.72
CA ASN A 114 8.38 -5.42 -7.72
C ASN A 114 7.52 -4.14 -7.91
N GLN A 115 6.24 -4.22 -7.66
CA GLN A 115 5.35 -3.05 -7.56
C GLN A 115 5.01 -2.78 -6.10
N ILE A 116 4.98 -1.53 -5.72
CA ILE A 116 4.50 -1.07 -4.42
C ILE A 116 3.11 -0.51 -4.62
N VAL A 117 2.11 -1.13 -4.01
CA VAL A 117 0.73 -0.66 -4.01
C VAL A 117 0.43 -0.13 -2.62
N TYR A 118 0.03 1.11 -2.51
CA TYR A 118 -0.20 1.72 -1.21
C TYR A 118 -1.24 2.84 -1.27
N ALA A 119 -1.91 3.06 -0.15
CA ALA A 119 -2.78 4.19 0.07
C ALA A 119 -2.50 4.83 1.43
N THR A 120 -2.65 6.14 1.48
CA THR A 120 -2.79 6.93 2.69
C THR A 120 -4.27 7.28 2.88
N ARG A 121 -4.61 7.97 3.95
CA ARG A 121 -6.00 8.37 4.25
C ARG A 121 -6.68 9.02 3.05
N GLY A 122 -7.94 8.65 2.83
CA GLY A 122 -8.75 9.09 1.70
C GLY A 122 -8.90 7.99 0.63
N GLY A 123 -9.60 8.31 -0.45
CA GLY A 123 -9.86 7.39 -1.57
C GLY A 123 -8.72 7.35 -2.60
N GLU A 124 -7.47 7.64 -2.22
CA GLU A 124 -6.32 7.63 -3.14
C GLU A 124 -5.50 6.36 -3.01
N LEU A 125 -5.30 5.68 -4.14
CA LEU A 125 -4.46 4.50 -4.29
C LEU A 125 -3.31 4.81 -5.23
N SER A 126 -2.09 4.47 -4.84
CA SER A 126 -0.88 4.61 -5.66
C SER A 126 -0.31 3.24 -6.01
N ILE A 127 0.01 3.04 -7.28
CA ILE A 127 0.74 1.87 -7.77
C ILE A 127 2.07 2.35 -8.33
N SER A 128 3.16 2.03 -7.66
CA SER A 128 4.51 2.44 -8.01
C SER A 128 5.32 1.24 -8.50
N GLY A 129 5.95 1.36 -9.63
CA GLY A 129 6.80 0.33 -10.23
C GLY A 129 7.90 0.94 -11.11
N VAL A 130 8.61 0.11 -11.84
CA VAL A 130 9.75 0.52 -12.70
C VAL A 130 9.34 1.61 -13.72
N ARG A 131 8.11 1.57 -14.21
CA ARG A 131 7.59 2.52 -15.21
C ARG A 131 7.05 3.83 -14.62
N GLY A 132 7.14 4.02 -13.30
CA GLY A 132 6.64 5.19 -12.59
C GLY A 132 5.49 4.86 -11.64
N THR A 133 4.79 5.89 -11.19
CA THR A 133 3.66 5.77 -10.26
C THR A 133 2.37 6.19 -10.94
N LYS A 134 1.35 5.32 -10.86
CA LYS A 134 -0.03 5.64 -11.23
C LYS A 134 -0.81 5.92 -9.95
N ASN A 135 -1.62 6.97 -9.96
CA ASN A 135 -2.50 7.30 -8.85
C ASN A 135 -3.95 7.16 -9.31
N PHE A 136 -4.78 6.60 -8.46
CA PHE A 136 -6.22 6.43 -8.67
C PHE A 136 -6.93 7.12 -7.53
N HIS A 137 -7.96 7.89 -7.85
CA HIS A 137 -8.83 8.50 -6.86
C HIS A 137 -10.20 7.83 -6.96
N PHE A 138 -10.70 7.30 -5.85
CA PHE A 138 -12.03 6.73 -5.79
C PHE A 138 -13.01 7.77 -5.24
N ASN A 139 -13.98 8.15 -6.06
CA ASN A 139 -15.02 9.09 -5.68
C ASN A 139 -15.81 8.55 -4.48
N ASP A 140 -16.16 9.44 -3.56
CA ASP A 140 -16.94 9.13 -2.35
C ASP A 140 -16.34 8.10 -1.40
N VAL A 141 -15.11 7.67 -1.60
CA VAL A 141 -14.38 6.85 -0.64
C VAL A 141 -13.75 7.73 0.43
N GLU A 142 -14.04 7.41 1.68
CA GLU A 142 -13.49 8.08 2.86
C GLU A 142 -12.22 7.39 3.36
N TRP A 143 -12.25 6.04 3.38
CA TRP A 143 -11.16 5.23 3.89
C TRP A 143 -10.94 3.97 3.05
N LEU A 144 -9.68 3.64 2.81
CA LEU A 144 -9.27 2.31 2.36
C LEU A 144 -8.75 1.53 3.57
N TYR A 145 -9.38 0.38 3.85
CA TYR A 145 -9.01 -0.47 5.00
C TYR A 145 -8.07 -1.61 4.61
N ARG A 146 -8.13 -2.03 3.35
CA ARG A 146 -7.30 -3.08 2.82
C ARG A 146 -7.14 -2.92 1.32
N VAL A 147 -5.93 -3.17 0.87
CA VAL A 147 -5.61 -3.42 -0.54
C VAL A 147 -4.74 -4.66 -0.59
N SER A 148 -5.09 -5.60 -1.46
CA SER A 148 -4.31 -6.80 -1.75
C SER A 148 -4.44 -7.16 -3.22
N TYR A 149 -3.56 -8.02 -3.74
CA TYR A 149 -3.75 -8.56 -5.09
C TYR A 149 -4.75 -9.73 -5.07
N ASN A 150 -5.30 -10.02 -6.24
CA ASN A 150 -6.06 -11.24 -6.46
C ASN A 150 -5.09 -12.37 -6.91
N PRO A 151 -4.89 -13.43 -6.11
CA PRO A 151 -3.98 -14.52 -6.49
C PRO A 151 -4.41 -15.23 -7.77
N ASP A 152 -5.71 -15.35 -8.00
CA ASP A 152 -6.27 -16.03 -9.19
C ASP A 152 -6.12 -15.18 -10.46
N ASN A 153 -5.97 -13.85 -10.31
CA ASN A 153 -5.71 -12.92 -11.40
C ASN A 153 -4.80 -11.77 -10.95
N PRO A 154 -3.49 -11.86 -11.14
CA PRO A 154 -2.51 -10.91 -10.61
C PRO A 154 -2.59 -9.49 -11.22
N HIS A 155 -3.48 -9.25 -12.18
CA HIS A 155 -3.78 -7.93 -12.72
C HIS A 155 -4.91 -7.22 -11.97
N GLU A 156 -5.53 -7.90 -11.02
CA GLU A 156 -6.62 -7.40 -10.20
C GLU A 156 -6.16 -7.11 -8.78
N LEU A 157 -6.72 -6.06 -8.23
CA LEU A 157 -6.59 -5.70 -6.82
C LEU A 157 -7.91 -5.94 -6.10
N LEU A 158 -7.82 -6.44 -4.88
CA LEU A 158 -8.94 -6.48 -3.95
C LEU A 158 -8.84 -5.24 -3.06
N ILE A 159 -9.85 -4.41 -3.06
CA ILE A 159 -9.90 -3.16 -2.32
C ILE A 159 -11.09 -3.21 -1.39
N SER A 160 -10.88 -3.00 -0.09
CA SER A 160 -11.97 -2.84 0.87
C SER A 160 -11.84 -1.52 1.59
N GLY A 161 -12.96 -0.87 1.84
CA GLY A 161 -12.98 0.44 2.45
C GLY A 161 -14.36 0.88 2.91
N GLN A 162 -14.47 2.17 3.18
CA GLN A 162 -15.69 2.84 3.57
C GLN A 162 -15.93 4.05 2.70
N LYS A 163 -17.15 4.18 2.20
CA LYS A 163 -17.63 5.38 1.52
C LYS A 163 -18.04 6.46 2.53
N LYS A 164 -18.09 7.70 2.09
CA LYS A 164 -18.73 8.78 2.83
C LYS A 164 -20.16 8.38 3.19
N GLY A 165 -20.54 8.58 4.46
CA GLY A 165 -21.82 8.08 4.97
C GLY A 165 -21.79 6.69 5.60
N GLY A 166 -20.60 6.08 5.74
CA GLY A 166 -20.39 4.87 6.55
C GLY A 166 -20.57 3.55 5.82
N TYR A 167 -20.89 3.54 4.54
CA TYR A 167 -21.09 2.31 3.77
C TYR A 167 -19.77 1.58 3.52
N ILE A 168 -19.70 0.33 3.93
CA ILE A 168 -18.56 -0.54 3.70
C ILE A 168 -18.66 -1.16 2.30
N PHE A 169 -17.49 -1.34 1.65
CA PHE A 169 -17.40 -1.98 0.35
C PHE A 169 -16.21 -2.93 0.25
N SER A 170 -16.28 -3.86 -0.68
CA SER A 170 -15.14 -4.64 -1.17
C SER A 170 -15.27 -4.80 -2.69
N TRP A 171 -14.21 -4.41 -3.38
CA TRP A 171 -14.19 -4.37 -4.85
C TRP A 171 -13.04 -5.19 -5.41
N ILE A 172 -13.31 -5.81 -6.59
CA ILE A 172 -12.27 -6.25 -7.50
C ILE A 172 -11.99 -5.09 -8.46
N PHE A 173 -10.78 -4.60 -8.49
CA PHE A 173 -10.36 -3.46 -9.29
C PHE A 173 -9.25 -3.86 -10.27
N ASN A 174 -9.46 -3.66 -11.57
CA ASN A 174 -8.44 -3.84 -12.58
C ASN A 174 -8.06 -2.48 -13.21
N PRO A 175 -6.92 -1.92 -12.80
CA PRO A 175 -6.49 -0.60 -13.28
C PRO A 175 -6.07 -0.58 -14.75
N SER A 176 -5.74 -1.74 -15.33
CA SER A 176 -5.27 -1.84 -16.71
C SER A 176 -6.41 -1.99 -17.70
N LYS A 177 -7.41 -2.81 -17.36
CA LYS A 177 -8.61 -3.05 -18.17
C LYS A 177 -9.78 -2.11 -17.84
N LYS A 178 -9.61 -1.28 -16.81
CA LYS A 178 -10.59 -0.28 -16.35
C LYS A 178 -11.95 -0.90 -16.02
N TYR A 179 -11.96 -1.94 -15.21
CA TYR A 179 -13.22 -2.46 -14.65
C TYR A 179 -13.18 -2.52 -13.12
N LEU A 180 -14.35 -2.49 -12.53
CA LEU A 180 -14.61 -2.55 -11.11
C LEU A 180 -15.82 -3.42 -10.83
N TYR A 181 -15.68 -4.38 -9.92
CA TYR A 181 -16.79 -5.23 -9.48
C TYR A 181 -16.97 -5.12 -7.98
N ASP A 182 -18.23 -5.07 -7.55
CA ASP A 182 -18.61 -5.15 -6.13
C ASP A 182 -18.76 -6.60 -5.69
N LEU A 183 -18.28 -6.90 -4.49
CA LEU A 183 -18.33 -8.23 -3.89
C LEU A 183 -19.37 -8.24 -2.77
N SER A 184 -20.33 -9.17 -2.83
CA SER A 184 -21.29 -9.40 -1.75
C SER A 184 -21.52 -10.88 -1.52
N ASP A 185 -21.92 -11.24 -0.30
CA ASP A 185 -22.32 -12.60 0.08
C ASP A 185 -23.67 -12.55 0.78
N ASN A 186 -24.67 -13.26 0.26
CA ASN A 186 -26.04 -13.29 0.79
C ASN A 186 -26.68 -11.89 1.00
N GLY A 187 -26.21 -10.87 0.25
CA GLY A 187 -26.66 -9.49 0.41
C GLY A 187 -25.77 -8.65 1.36
N ASP A 188 -24.85 -9.28 2.08
CA ASP A 188 -23.85 -8.61 2.90
C ASP A 188 -22.57 -8.35 2.09
N VAL A 189 -21.85 -7.28 2.40
CA VAL A 189 -20.55 -6.99 1.80
C VAL A 189 -19.50 -7.95 2.37
N ALA A 190 -18.73 -8.59 1.48
CA ALA A 190 -17.60 -9.43 1.85
C ALA A 190 -16.42 -8.55 2.34
N TYR A 191 -16.48 -8.11 3.60
CA TYR A 191 -15.54 -7.15 4.17
C TYR A 191 -14.12 -7.70 4.29
N LYS A 192 -13.16 -6.92 3.82
CA LYS A 192 -11.74 -7.31 3.78
C LYS A 192 -11.51 -8.65 3.07
N ALA A 193 -12.16 -8.84 1.94
CA ALA A 193 -12.12 -10.08 1.18
C ALA A 193 -10.71 -10.47 0.73
N ALA A 194 -10.48 -11.78 0.62
CA ALA A 194 -9.35 -12.40 -0.06
C ALA A 194 -9.88 -13.49 -1.00
N LEU A 195 -9.35 -13.55 -2.21
CA LEU A 195 -9.65 -14.62 -3.15
C LEU A 195 -8.52 -15.67 -3.12
N PHE A 196 -8.90 -16.94 -3.21
CA PHE A 196 -7.97 -18.06 -3.27
C PHE A 196 -8.63 -19.28 -3.89
N ASN A 197 -8.06 -19.81 -4.96
CA ASN A 197 -8.57 -20.96 -5.72
C ASN A 197 -10.08 -20.80 -6.07
N GLY A 198 -10.45 -19.66 -6.61
CA GLY A 198 -11.83 -19.34 -6.99
C GLY A 198 -12.82 -19.19 -5.84
N LYS A 199 -12.34 -19.16 -4.58
CA LYS A 199 -13.17 -18.97 -3.40
C LYS A 199 -12.88 -17.62 -2.77
N CYS A 200 -13.93 -16.96 -2.26
CA CYS A 200 -13.81 -15.72 -1.53
C CYS A 200 -13.86 -16.00 -0.02
N TYR A 201 -12.85 -15.55 0.70
CA TYR A 201 -12.79 -15.56 2.15
C TYR A 201 -12.90 -14.12 2.64
N TYR A 202 -13.67 -13.89 3.69
CA TYR A 202 -13.86 -12.55 4.23
C TYR A 202 -14.00 -12.56 5.76
N ALA A 203 -13.76 -11.43 6.40
CA ALA A 203 -13.94 -11.27 7.82
C ALA A 203 -15.40 -10.96 8.13
N LYS A 204 -16.05 -11.81 8.93
CA LYS A 204 -17.40 -11.57 9.46
C LYS A 204 -17.27 -11.15 10.93
N ARG A 205 -17.97 -10.09 11.30
CA ARG A 205 -18.05 -9.63 12.68
C ARG A 205 -18.93 -10.57 13.49
N GLY A 206 -18.40 -11.08 14.61
CA GLY A 206 -19.19 -11.81 15.60
C GLY A 206 -19.95 -10.87 16.53
N ASN A 207 -20.65 -11.45 17.52
CA ASN A 207 -21.47 -10.69 18.48
C ASN A 207 -20.63 -9.89 19.50
N GLY A 208 -19.35 -10.19 19.66
CA GLY A 208 -18.41 -9.59 20.63
C GLY A 208 -17.73 -8.29 20.20
N GLY A 209 -18.03 -7.75 19.02
CA GLY A 209 -17.46 -6.49 18.56
C GLY A 209 -16.26 -6.62 17.63
N PHE A 210 -15.31 -5.66 17.69
CA PHE A 210 -14.15 -5.62 16.78
C PHE A 210 -13.14 -6.75 17.02
N GLU A 211 -13.11 -7.27 18.23
CA GLU A 211 -12.18 -8.31 18.66
C GLU A 211 -12.68 -9.73 18.31
N ASP A 212 -13.97 -9.85 17.99
CA ASP A 212 -14.62 -11.11 17.63
C ASP A 212 -14.88 -11.17 16.12
N ARG A 213 -13.82 -11.26 15.33
CA ARG A 213 -13.90 -11.40 13.87
C ARG A 213 -13.48 -12.78 13.45
N HIS A 214 -14.40 -13.48 12.79
CA HIS A 214 -14.17 -14.79 12.22
C HIS A 214 -13.96 -14.71 10.73
N ILE A 215 -13.11 -15.57 10.20
CA ILE A 215 -12.95 -15.75 8.77
C ILE A 215 -13.98 -16.74 8.31
N VAL A 216 -14.74 -16.33 7.31
CA VAL A 216 -15.75 -17.19 6.67
C VAL A 216 -15.51 -17.24 5.17
N MET A 217 -15.88 -18.36 4.57
CA MET A 217 -15.90 -18.51 3.12
C MET A 217 -17.27 -18.03 2.61
N ALA A 218 -17.27 -17.20 1.59
CA ALA A 218 -18.50 -16.81 0.90
C ALA A 218 -19.17 -18.04 0.28
N GLN A 219 -20.44 -18.26 0.60
CA GLN A 219 -21.22 -19.39 0.10
C GLN A 219 -21.95 -19.05 -1.18
N ASN A 220 -22.46 -17.81 -1.29
CA ASN A 220 -23.23 -17.31 -2.42
C ASN A 220 -22.71 -15.93 -2.85
N LEU A 221 -21.43 -15.88 -3.22
CA LEU A 221 -20.78 -14.66 -3.66
C LEU A 221 -21.45 -14.11 -4.92
N ARG A 222 -21.91 -12.87 -4.84
CA ARG A 222 -22.42 -12.11 -5.99
C ARG A 222 -21.37 -11.10 -6.40
N ILE A 223 -21.17 -10.99 -7.71
CA ILE A 223 -20.27 -10.01 -8.31
C ILE A 223 -21.13 -9.12 -9.20
N SER A 224 -21.18 -7.83 -8.88
CA SER A 224 -21.91 -6.83 -9.65
C SER A 224 -20.92 -5.88 -10.32
N GLU A 225 -21.06 -5.67 -11.62
CA GLU A 225 -20.25 -4.69 -12.34
C GLU A 225 -20.65 -3.28 -11.92
N LEU A 226 -19.66 -2.44 -11.67
CA LEU A 226 -19.81 -1.04 -11.33
C LEU A 226 -19.29 -0.17 -12.46
N SER A 227 -19.88 1.01 -12.64
CA SER A 227 -19.34 1.99 -13.60
C SER A 227 -17.97 2.47 -13.13
N TYR A 228 -16.94 2.12 -13.89
CA TYR A 228 -15.56 2.49 -13.58
C TYR A 228 -15.39 4.02 -13.55
N ASP A 229 -15.92 4.71 -14.58
CA ASP A 229 -15.73 6.16 -14.74
C ASP A 229 -16.47 6.98 -13.67
N ASP A 230 -17.57 6.45 -13.11
CA ASP A 230 -18.32 7.11 -12.03
C ASP A 230 -17.60 7.01 -10.68
N ILE A 231 -16.88 5.91 -10.45
CA ILE A 231 -16.22 5.61 -9.17
C ILE A 231 -14.77 6.01 -9.18
N VAL A 232 -14.06 5.67 -10.24
CA VAL A 232 -12.65 6.05 -10.40
C VAL A 232 -12.63 7.39 -11.12
N GLY A 233 -12.61 8.47 -10.36
CA GLY A 233 -12.44 9.80 -10.91
C GLY A 233 -11.21 9.82 -11.81
N ASN A 234 -11.26 10.61 -12.88
CA ASN A 234 -10.12 10.82 -13.74
C ASN A 234 -8.91 11.09 -12.85
N SER A 235 -8.14 10.04 -12.58
CA SER A 235 -6.80 10.25 -12.11
C SER A 235 -6.22 11.20 -13.16
N GLN A 236 -6.03 12.47 -12.81
CA GLN A 236 -5.06 13.22 -13.52
C GLN A 236 -3.85 12.29 -13.47
N GLU A 237 -3.59 11.60 -14.60
CA GLU A 237 -2.22 11.19 -14.87
C GLU A 237 -1.49 12.50 -14.65
N ALA A 238 -1.03 12.68 -13.42
CA ALA A 238 -0.10 13.75 -13.15
C ALA A 238 0.98 13.37 -14.13
N ASN A 239 1.04 14.13 -15.24
CA ASN A 239 2.00 13.92 -16.32
C ASN A 239 3.39 14.08 -15.69
N SER A 240 3.68 13.14 -14.80
CA SER A 240 5.02 13.00 -14.24
C SER A 240 5.90 12.67 -15.42
N PRO A 241 6.91 13.46 -15.68
CA PRO A 241 7.82 13.20 -16.78
C PRO A 241 8.27 11.74 -16.72
N SER A 242 8.40 11.09 -17.87
CA SER A 242 8.94 9.73 -17.96
C SER A 242 10.25 9.62 -17.17
N MET A 243 10.62 8.43 -16.72
CA MET A 243 11.88 8.23 -15.99
C MET A 243 13.09 8.77 -16.79
N LEU A 244 13.09 8.58 -18.10
CA LEU A 244 14.12 9.13 -18.97
C LEU A 244 14.12 10.67 -18.96
N LYS A 245 12.95 11.30 -19.00
CA LYS A 245 12.81 12.76 -18.90
C LYS A 245 13.22 13.29 -17.53
N MET A 246 12.88 12.57 -16.45
CA MET A 246 13.33 12.93 -15.10
C MET A 246 14.85 12.85 -14.98
N LEU A 247 15.45 11.79 -15.53
CA LEU A 247 16.92 11.63 -15.56
C LEU A 247 17.57 12.75 -16.35
N GLN A 248 17.07 13.07 -17.54
CA GLN A 248 17.53 14.24 -18.33
C GLN A 248 17.41 15.55 -17.54
N ASN A 249 16.27 15.79 -16.91
CA ASN A 249 16.06 17.00 -16.11
C ASN A 249 17.05 17.10 -14.96
N PHE A 250 17.31 15.96 -14.29
CA PHE A 250 18.28 15.90 -13.19
C PHE A 250 19.71 16.12 -13.70
N THR A 251 20.11 15.45 -14.76
CA THR A 251 21.45 15.59 -15.37
C THR A 251 21.68 17.04 -15.82
N ASN A 252 20.70 17.65 -16.48
CA ASN A 252 20.80 19.04 -16.91
C ASN A 252 20.89 20.01 -15.71
N ALA A 253 20.14 19.75 -14.65
CA ALA A 253 20.19 20.54 -13.41
C ALA A 253 21.58 20.43 -12.74
N THR A 254 22.11 19.21 -12.64
CA THR A 254 23.43 18.95 -12.07
C THR A 254 24.54 19.62 -12.92
N PHE A 255 24.43 19.56 -14.24
CA PHE A 255 25.37 20.19 -15.15
C PHE A 255 25.38 21.72 -14.99
N ARG A 256 24.19 22.38 -14.97
CA ARG A 256 24.09 23.82 -14.71
C ARG A 256 24.67 24.21 -13.36
N TRP A 257 24.38 23.42 -12.33
CA TRP A 257 24.90 23.64 -10.98
C TRP A 257 26.41 23.50 -10.92
N ALA A 258 26.99 22.47 -11.57
CA ALA A 258 28.42 22.29 -11.67
C ALA A 258 29.11 23.46 -12.43
N SER A 259 28.52 23.87 -13.55
CA SER A 259 29.02 25.02 -14.37
C SER A 259 28.97 26.35 -13.60
N ALA A 260 28.07 26.48 -12.63
CA ALA A 260 27.98 27.64 -11.74
C ALA A 260 28.87 27.55 -10.48
N GLY A 261 29.77 26.56 -10.42
CA GLY A 261 30.70 26.38 -9.29
C GLY A 261 30.05 25.77 -8.04
N PHE A 262 29.04 24.91 -8.22
CA PHE A 262 28.35 24.18 -7.14
C PHE A 262 27.70 25.09 -6.09
N LYS A 263 27.22 26.25 -6.46
CA LYS A 263 26.56 27.17 -5.56
C LYS A 263 25.28 26.57 -4.97
N ILE A 264 25.19 26.61 -3.65
CA ILE A 264 24.02 26.15 -2.88
C ILE A 264 23.22 27.40 -2.47
N ALA A 265 21.89 27.32 -2.59
CA ALA A 265 21.00 28.34 -2.09
C ALA A 265 21.16 28.49 -0.56
N ASP A 266 21.13 29.71 -0.07
CA ASP A 266 21.14 29.99 1.35
C ASP A 266 19.89 29.42 2.05
N ASP A 267 19.95 29.27 3.37
CA ASP A 267 18.88 28.67 4.16
C ASP A 267 17.56 29.43 4.06
N GLU A 268 17.57 30.75 3.92
CA GLU A 268 16.39 31.57 3.76
C GLU A 268 15.72 31.31 2.41
N THR A 269 16.50 31.28 1.33
CA THR A 269 16.03 30.93 -0.01
C THR A 269 15.47 29.52 -0.06
N LEU A 270 16.16 28.56 0.58
CA LEU A 270 15.69 27.17 0.64
C LEU A 270 14.37 27.06 1.38
N ALA A 271 14.23 27.70 2.53
CA ALA A 271 12.98 27.71 3.31
C ALA A 271 11.81 28.35 2.53
N LYS A 272 12.06 29.45 1.82
CA LYS A 272 11.06 30.08 0.94
C LYS A 272 10.60 29.15 -0.18
N ARG A 273 11.55 28.49 -0.88
CA ARG A 273 11.25 27.54 -1.94
C ARG A 273 10.46 26.35 -1.41
N GLN A 274 10.84 25.80 -0.27
CA GLN A 274 10.13 24.68 0.35
C GLN A 274 8.69 25.06 0.72
N ALA A 275 8.48 26.20 1.37
CA ALA A 275 7.15 26.70 1.74
C ALA A 275 6.23 26.86 0.51
N ILE A 276 6.78 27.36 -0.61
CA ILE A 276 6.03 27.49 -1.87
C ILE A 276 5.70 26.09 -2.44
N CYS A 277 6.64 25.14 -2.36
CA CYS A 277 6.41 23.78 -2.82
C CYS A 277 5.36 23.07 -1.96
N ASP A 278 5.39 23.19 -0.64
CA ASP A 278 4.47 22.51 0.29
C ASP A 278 3.00 22.91 0.06
N THR A 279 2.76 24.13 -0.45
CA THR A 279 1.41 24.60 -0.84
C THR A 279 1.08 24.38 -2.32
N CYS A 280 2.01 23.80 -3.08
CA CYS A 280 1.86 23.66 -4.53
C CYS A 280 1.09 22.39 -4.90
N GLN A 281 0.04 22.51 -5.74
CA GLN A 281 -0.74 21.37 -6.25
C GLN A 281 0.11 20.30 -6.98
N TYR A 282 1.31 20.63 -7.45
CA TYR A 282 2.23 19.70 -8.12
C TYR A 282 3.25 19.08 -7.17
N TRP A 283 3.25 19.45 -5.89
CA TRP A 283 4.17 18.92 -4.91
C TRP A 283 3.56 17.75 -4.16
N LYS A 284 4.21 16.60 -4.19
CA LYS A 284 3.83 15.41 -3.42
C LYS A 284 4.85 15.18 -2.32
N ALA A 285 4.55 15.67 -1.11
CA ALA A 285 5.44 15.64 0.04
C ALA A 285 5.82 14.21 0.46
N SER A 286 4.89 13.25 0.35
CA SER A 286 5.10 11.85 0.72
C SER A 286 5.95 11.05 -0.28
N ALA A 287 6.30 11.62 -1.43
CA ALA A 287 7.07 10.91 -2.44
C ALA A 287 8.55 10.77 -2.05
N ARG A 288 9.19 9.67 -2.50
CA ARG A 288 10.61 9.37 -2.31
C ARG A 288 11.06 9.43 -0.84
N LEU A 289 10.42 8.64 0.00
CA LEU A 289 10.79 8.51 1.42
C LEU A 289 10.68 9.83 2.21
N GLY A 290 9.69 10.66 1.86
CA GLY A 290 9.48 11.95 2.54
C GLY A 290 10.33 13.11 2.02
N MET A 291 11.20 12.89 1.01
CA MET A 291 11.94 13.98 0.37
C MET A 291 11.06 14.89 -0.51
N GLY A 292 9.82 14.51 -0.75
CA GLY A 292 8.93 15.20 -1.67
C GLY A 292 9.32 15.05 -3.14
N LYS A 293 8.36 15.27 -4.03
CA LYS A 293 8.56 15.23 -5.48
C LYS A 293 7.62 16.21 -6.18
N CYS A 294 8.15 17.00 -7.09
CA CYS A 294 7.34 17.81 -8.01
C CYS A 294 6.85 16.96 -9.18
N LEU A 295 5.54 16.89 -9.39
CA LEU A 295 4.92 16.10 -10.47
C LEU A 295 5.16 16.72 -11.86
N LYS A 296 5.52 18.00 -11.95
CA LYS A 296 5.82 18.66 -13.23
C LYS A 296 7.24 18.38 -13.74
N CYS A 297 8.26 18.39 -12.88
CA CYS A 297 9.64 18.15 -13.29
C CYS A 297 10.22 16.84 -12.80
N GLY A 298 9.53 16.14 -11.91
CA GLY A 298 10.05 14.93 -11.27
C GLY A 298 11.13 15.17 -10.23
N CYS A 299 11.44 16.43 -9.91
CA CYS A 299 12.51 16.80 -9.01
C CYS A 299 12.11 16.60 -7.54
N THR A 300 13.10 16.27 -6.71
CA THR A 300 12.95 16.14 -5.24
C THR A 300 13.39 17.44 -4.55
N SER A 301 13.24 17.49 -3.23
CA SER A 301 13.75 18.59 -2.39
C SER A 301 15.25 18.84 -2.58
N LEU A 302 16.01 17.83 -3.01
CA LEU A 302 17.45 18.02 -3.32
C LEU A 302 17.68 19.12 -4.36
N LYS A 303 16.80 19.21 -5.38
CA LYS A 303 16.93 20.25 -6.42
C LYS A 303 16.65 21.65 -5.88
N LEU A 304 15.89 21.81 -4.83
CA LEU A 304 15.63 23.13 -4.21
C LEU A 304 16.91 23.75 -3.67
N LYS A 305 17.92 22.92 -3.33
CA LYS A 305 19.23 23.36 -2.85
C LYS A 305 20.13 23.95 -3.93
N PHE A 306 19.88 23.67 -5.20
CA PHE A 306 20.72 24.18 -6.29
C PHE A 306 20.34 25.64 -6.58
N ASP A 307 21.28 26.57 -6.39
CA ASP A 307 21.03 28.00 -6.59
C ASP A 307 20.60 28.33 -8.03
N THR A 308 21.12 27.61 -9.00
CA THR A 308 20.83 27.77 -10.44
C THR A 308 19.44 27.31 -10.86
N GLU A 309 18.70 26.63 -9.99
CA GLU A 309 17.42 26.03 -10.38
C GLU A 309 16.23 26.97 -10.16
N LYS A 310 15.25 26.82 -11.04
CA LYS A 310 13.99 27.56 -11.01
C LYS A 310 12.79 26.62 -11.01
N CYS A 311 11.69 27.07 -10.49
CA CYS A 311 10.44 26.36 -10.53
C CYS A 311 9.96 26.17 -11.99
N PRO A 312 9.63 24.95 -12.44
CA PRO A 312 9.18 24.70 -13.82
C PRO A 312 7.82 25.34 -14.16
N VAL A 313 7.10 25.81 -13.16
CA VAL A 313 5.82 26.54 -13.31
C VAL A 313 5.94 27.99 -12.81
N GLY A 314 7.16 28.49 -12.62
CA GLY A 314 7.42 29.89 -12.32
C GLY A 314 6.98 30.39 -10.96
N LYS A 315 6.87 29.52 -9.95
CA LYS A 315 6.43 29.90 -8.60
C LYS A 315 7.55 30.45 -7.72
N TRP A 316 8.82 30.12 -8.05
CA TRP A 316 10.05 30.66 -7.41
C TRP A 316 11.22 30.61 -8.38
#